data_e208a4bd9fe7b1a00e8a6fa7c30094b5
#
_entry.id   e208a4bd9fe7b1a00e8a6fa7c30094b5
#
_cell.length_a   1.000
_cell.length_b   1.000
_cell.length_c   1.000
_cell.angle_alpha   90.00
_cell.angle_beta   90.00
_cell.angle_gamma   90.00
#
_symmetry.space_group_name_H-M   'P 1'
#
loop_
_entity.id
_entity.type
_entity.pdbx_description
1 polymer ?
#
loop_
_entity_poly.entity_id
_entity_poly.type
_entity_poly.pdbx_seq_one_letter_code
_entity_poly.pdbx_strand_id
1 'polypeptide(L)' 'MYREKVLGDSRILKRGRTTIPKKVREKLSVKDGDFLTYLLTKNGFVKIKKLEFDLDKAIKQIERLKRDKLLLS' A
#
# COMPACT_ATOMS: atom_id res chain seq x y z
N MET A 1 -14.30 22.23 0.60
CA MET A 1 -13.76 22.25 -0.76
C MET A 1 -12.34 21.70 -0.78
N TYR A 2 -12.11 20.67 -1.57
CA TYR A 2 -10.82 19.99 -1.63
C TYR A 2 -9.83 20.78 -2.47
N ARG A 3 -8.79 21.28 -1.84
CA ARG A 3 -7.66 21.84 -2.56
C ARG A 3 -6.51 20.86 -2.49
N GLU A 4 -6.05 20.43 -3.64
CA GLU A 4 -4.89 19.59 -3.71
C GLU A 4 -3.66 20.35 -3.26
N LYS A 5 -2.83 19.71 -2.46
CA LYS A 5 -1.59 20.26 -1.98
C LYS A 5 -0.43 19.44 -2.50
N VAL A 6 0.54 20.08 -3.10
CA VAL A 6 1.74 19.39 -3.57
C VAL A 6 2.61 19.07 -2.36
N LEU A 7 2.90 17.79 -2.16
CA LEU A 7 3.75 17.31 -1.07
C LEU A 7 5.20 17.15 -1.50
N GLY A 8 5.46 17.23 -2.80
CA GLY A 8 6.80 17.11 -3.35
C GLY A 8 6.74 16.50 -4.73
N ASP A 9 7.87 16.50 -5.38
CA ASP A 9 8.05 15.91 -6.71
C ASP A 9 9.16 14.89 -6.65
N SER A 10 9.11 13.90 -7.52
CA SER A 10 10.18 12.94 -7.63
C SER A 10 10.34 12.49 -9.08
N ARG A 11 11.58 12.18 -9.45
CA ARG A 11 11.90 11.73 -10.79
C ARG A 11 11.85 10.21 -10.84
N ILE A 12 11.20 9.69 -11.87
CA ILE A 12 11.18 8.25 -12.12
C ILE A 12 12.51 7.86 -12.74
N LEU A 13 13.21 6.94 -12.09
CA LEU A 13 14.51 6.42 -12.53
C LEU A 13 14.30 5.11 -13.29
N LYS A 14 15.41 4.48 -13.69
CA LYS A 14 15.36 3.20 -14.39
C LYS A 14 14.58 2.16 -13.57
N ARG A 15 13.83 1.32 -14.25
CA ARG A 15 13.00 0.26 -13.65
C ARG A 15 11.87 0.79 -12.78
N GLY A 16 11.44 2.03 -13.04
CA GLY A 16 10.34 2.64 -12.29
C GLY A 16 10.68 3.03 -10.87
N ARG A 17 11.96 3.10 -10.52
CA ARG A 17 12.38 3.51 -9.17
C ARG A 17 12.25 5.00 -9.00
N THR A 18 11.90 5.41 -7.79
CA THR A 18 11.84 6.82 -7.42
C THR A 18 12.04 6.97 -5.92
N THR A 19 12.41 8.18 -5.51
CA THR A 19 12.50 8.50 -4.09
C THR A 19 11.19 9.12 -3.66
N ILE A 20 10.60 8.57 -2.61
CA ILE A 20 9.36 9.11 -2.06
C ILE A 20 9.70 10.38 -1.27
N PRO A 21 9.08 11.54 -1.58
CA PRO A 21 9.33 12.76 -0.84
C PRO A 21 9.06 12.60 0.66
N LYS A 22 9.86 13.29 1.47
CA LYS A 22 9.78 13.21 2.93
C LYS A 22 8.38 13.52 3.45
N LYS A 23 7.72 14.54 2.90
CA LYS A 23 6.36 14.92 3.31
C LYS A 23 5.34 13.83 3.03
N VAL A 24 5.51 13.09 1.92
CA VAL A 24 4.65 11.95 1.59
C VAL A 24 4.88 10.83 2.59
N ARG A 25 6.15 10.52 2.89
CA ARG A 25 6.49 9.47 3.87
C ARG A 25 5.91 9.79 5.25
N GLU A 26 5.99 11.04 5.68
CA GLU A 26 5.41 11.49 6.94
C GLU A 26 3.90 11.35 6.95
N LYS A 27 3.24 11.75 5.86
CA LYS A 27 1.78 11.67 5.74
C LYS A 27 1.30 10.23 5.76
N LEU A 28 2.04 9.32 5.13
CA LEU A 28 1.71 7.89 5.11
C LEU A 28 2.21 7.15 6.35
N SER A 29 3.05 7.79 7.16
CA SER A 29 3.69 7.18 8.34
C SER A 29 4.51 5.94 7.97
N VAL A 30 5.25 6.03 6.87
CA VAL A 30 6.09 4.93 6.38
C VAL A 30 7.57 5.23 6.64
N LYS A 31 8.32 4.17 6.81
CA LYS A 31 9.77 4.21 7.02
C LYS A 31 10.43 3.08 6.24
N ASP A 32 11.76 3.05 6.26
CA ASP A 32 12.51 2.00 5.58
C ASP A 32 12.04 0.61 6.03
N GLY A 33 11.81 -0.26 5.07
CA GLY A 33 11.31 -1.60 5.32
C GLY A 33 9.79 -1.74 5.26
N ASP A 34 9.06 -0.64 5.30
CA ASP A 34 7.60 -0.69 5.17
C ASP A 34 7.19 -0.93 3.72
N PHE A 35 5.98 -1.40 3.52
CA PHE A 35 5.42 -1.66 2.20
C PHE A 35 4.33 -0.67 1.87
N LEU A 36 4.24 -0.33 0.59
CA LEU A 36 3.18 0.52 0.06
C LEU A 36 2.23 -0.29 -0.79
N THR A 37 0.96 0.08 -0.72
CA THR A 37 -0.06 -0.50 -1.58
C THR A 37 -0.62 0.59 -2.49
N TYR A 38 -0.83 0.23 -3.74
CA TYR A 38 -1.32 1.13 -4.78
C TYR A 38 -2.71 0.67 -5.19
N LEU A 39 -3.68 1.59 -5.11
CA LEU A 39 -5.08 1.28 -5.37
C LEU A 39 -5.60 2.15 -6.51
N LEU A 40 -6.31 1.55 -7.43
CA LEU A 40 -7.03 2.28 -8.47
C LEU A 40 -8.42 2.64 -7.95
N THR A 41 -8.73 3.93 -7.93
CA THR A 41 -10.06 4.39 -7.50
C THR A 41 -11.06 4.30 -8.62
N LYS A 42 -12.36 4.39 -8.29
CA LYS A 42 -13.45 4.39 -9.30
C LYS A 42 -13.33 5.54 -10.28
N ASN A 43 -12.74 6.65 -9.84
CA ASN A 43 -12.59 7.84 -10.68
C ASN A 43 -11.32 7.81 -11.54
N GLY A 44 -10.58 6.70 -11.51
CA GLY A 44 -9.37 6.55 -12.32
C GLY A 44 -8.10 7.11 -11.70
N PHE A 45 -8.14 7.49 -10.43
CA PHE A 45 -6.96 7.96 -9.71
C PHE A 45 -6.23 6.80 -9.05
N VAL A 46 -4.93 6.95 -8.88
CA VAL A 46 -4.12 5.99 -8.13
C VAL A 46 -3.93 6.53 -6.72
N LYS A 47 -4.33 5.73 -5.74
CA LYS A 47 -4.18 6.04 -4.33
C LYS A 47 -3.05 5.20 -3.76
N ILE A 48 -2.20 5.82 -2.95
CA ILE A 48 -1.08 5.14 -2.30
C ILE A 48 -1.31 5.14 -0.80
N LYS A 49 -1.12 4.01 -0.17
CA LYS A 49 -1.21 3.92 1.29
C LYS A 49 -0.21 2.92 1.84
N LYS A 50 0.09 3.03 3.14
CA LYS A 50 0.92 2.06 3.83
C LYS A 50 0.21 0.72 3.88
N LEU A 51 0.91 -0.34 3.50
CA LEU A 51 0.40 -1.69 3.67
C LEU A 51 0.65 -2.10 5.11
N GLU A 52 -0.42 -2.23 5.88
CA GLU A 52 -0.32 -2.70 7.26
C GLU A 52 -0.37 -4.22 7.28
N PHE A 53 0.63 -4.80 7.92
CA PHE A 53 0.74 -6.24 8.06
C PHE A 53 0.36 -6.62 9.49
N ASP A 54 -0.79 -7.25 9.63
CA ASP A 54 -1.22 -7.83 10.88
C ASP A 54 -1.01 -9.34 10.78
N LEU A 55 0.01 -9.84 11.47
CA LEU A 55 0.36 -11.26 11.44
C LEU A 55 -0.79 -12.14 11.92
N ASP A 56 -1.53 -11.69 12.92
CA ASP A 56 -2.66 -12.46 13.44
C ASP A 56 -3.77 -12.60 12.41
N LYS A 57 -4.09 -11.52 11.70
CA LYS A 57 -5.07 -11.55 10.62
C LYS A 57 -4.61 -12.41 9.45
N ALA A 58 -3.32 -12.32 9.11
CA ALA A 58 -2.75 -13.12 8.04
C ALA A 58 -2.82 -14.61 8.36
N ILE A 59 -2.50 -14.99 9.60
CA ILE A 59 -2.57 -16.37 10.06
C ILE A 59 -4.02 -16.88 10.01
N LYS A 60 -4.96 -16.06 10.48
CA LYS A 60 -6.39 -16.42 10.45
C LYS A 60 -6.90 -16.60 9.02
N GLN A 61 -6.48 -15.76 8.10
CA GLN A 61 -6.85 -15.88 6.69
C GLN A 61 -6.27 -17.14 6.06
N ILE A 62 -5.04 -17.49 6.38
CA ILE A 62 -4.41 -18.71 5.88
C ILE A 62 -5.12 -19.93 6.43
N GLU A 63 -5.45 -19.95 7.70
CA GLU A 63 -6.19 -21.05 8.33
C GLU A 63 -7.57 -21.21 7.70
N ARG A 64 -8.26 -20.09 7.45
CA ARG A 64 -9.57 -20.09 6.82
C ARG A 64 -9.50 -20.65 5.39
N LEU A 65 -8.51 -20.24 4.62
CA LEU A 65 -8.29 -20.75 3.26
C LEU A 65 -7.98 -22.24 3.25
N LYS A 66 -7.17 -22.71 4.19
CA LYS A 66 -6.87 -24.14 4.33
C LYS A 66 -8.12 -24.93 4.69
N ARG A 67 -8.94 -24.38 5.60
CA ARG A 67 -10.20 -25.04 6.01
C ARG A 67 -11.17 -25.15 4.84
N ASP A 68 -11.34 -24.07 4.08
CA ASP A 68 -12.20 -24.05 2.89
C ASP A 68 -11.70 -25.04 1.83
N LYS A 69 -10.39 -25.13 1.65
CA LYS A 69 -9.79 -26.07 0.72
C LYS A 69 -9.99 -27.53 1.13
N LEU A 70 -9.96 -27.79 2.44
CA LEU A 70 -10.23 -29.13 2.97
C LEU A 70 -11.70 -29.52 2.82
N LEU A 71 -12.61 -28.55 2.94
CA LEU A 71 -14.04 -28.77 2.77
C LEU A 71 -14.44 -29.02 1.32
N LEU A 72 -13.63 -28.52 0.36
CA LEU A 72 -13.88 -28.66 -1.08
C LEU A 72 -13.23 -29.90 -1.69
N SER A 73 -12.40 -30.60 -0.93
CA SER A 73 -11.68 -31.77 -1.42
C SER A 73 -12.43 -33.11 -1.18
#